data_bee0ba7ab079aad2b12b49dde061e234
#
_entry.id   bee0ba7ab079aad2b12b49dde061e234
#
_cell.length_a   1.000
_cell.length_b   1.000
_cell.length_c   1.000
_cell.angle_alpha   90.00
_cell.angle_beta   90.00
_cell.angle_gamma   90.00
#
_symmetry.space_group_name_H-M   'P 1'
#
loop_
_entity.id
_entity.type
_entity.pdbx_description
1 polymer ?
#
loop_
_entity_poly.entity_id
_entity_poly.type
_entity_poly.pdbx_seq_one_letter_code
_entity_poly.pdbx_strand_id
1 'polypeptide(L)'
;MYALVMAGGSGTRLWPLSRRKAPKQLLPLTGDVSLLQQTVARLEPMLRPHDIYVITAESHVHATQRQLSQIPEGNILGEPLARSTAVAAGLGSLLARRQADEVAIVLPADHHVADADAFVDALREAVVTAERGYLVVLGVVPTHPATGYGYVTRGEQLFATGTAAVTSFVEKPNPKAAKELVAAGALWNAGVFVWSGYAFRQALERFQPALAEALDQIGRIPRTPGWQTDARGILEPLPAINIDSGIAEPAAAEGRMAVVGLDAGWSDIGSWSALLEALSRQSGKSLVASGQHLDRGSERVLVHGGERLVVTVGLRDVIIVDTPDALLVCARDRAEEIKPILDEIAEATGDRYL
;
A
#
# COMPACT_ATOMS: atom_id res chain seq x y z
N MET A 1 -2.91 13.83 -15.94
CA MET A 1 -2.95 12.93 -14.76
C MET A 1 -1.54 12.48 -14.38
N TYR A 2 -1.34 12.08 -13.13
CA TYR A 2 -0.07 11.61 -12.59
C TYR A 2 -0.29 10.59 -11.47
N ALA A 3 0.74 9.85 -11.09
CA ALA A 3 0.68 8.93 -9.96
C ALA A 3 1.57 9.37 -8.80
N LEU A 4 1.08 9.12 -7.57
CA LEU A 4 1.84 9.20 -6.33
C LEU A 4 1.94 7.78 -5.74
N VAL A 5 3.08 7.14 -5.94
CA VAL A 5 3.35 5.80 -5.40
C VAL A 5 3.88 5.96 -3.98
N MET A 6 3.11 5.49 -3.01
CA MET A 6 3.38 5.60 -1.58
C MET A 6 4.29 4.46 -1.13
N ALA A 7 5.58 4.69 -1.04
CA ALA A 7 6.60 3.70 -0.68
C ALA A 7 7.07 3.86 0.78
N GLY A 8 6.17 4.24 1.67
CA GLY A 8 6.38 4.31 3.10
C GLY A 8 6.11 2.98 3.80
N GLY A 9 6.54 2.87 5.05
CA GLY A 9 6.33 1.67 5.86
C GLY A 9 7.48 0.66 5.81
N SER A 10 7.68 -0.05 6.92
CA SER A 10 8.77 -1.01 7.09
C SER A 10 8.41 -2.45 6.69
N GLY A 11 7.10 -2.78 6.63
CA GLY A 11 6.63 -4.14 6.31
C GLY A 11 7.13 -5.22 7.28
N THR A 12 7.33 -4.90 8.54
CA THR A 12 7.99 -5.75 9.56
C THR A 12 7.38 -7.13 9.76
N ARG A 13 6.10 -7.32 9.41
CA ARG A 13 5.43 -8.64 9.48
C ARG A 13 6.01 -9.69 8.51
N LEU A 14 6.83 -9.26 7.54
CA LEU A 14 7.52 -10.16 6.61
C LEU A 14 8.99 -10.39 7.02
N TRP A 15 9.30 -10.21 8.32
CA TRP A 15 10.56 -10.66 8.87
C TRP A 15 10.69 -12.20 8.67
N PRO A 16 11.87 -12.73 8.40
CA PRO A 16 13.21 -12.14 8.42
C PRO A 16 13.64 -11.49 7.10
N LEU A 17 12.78 -11.48 6.07
CA LEU A 17 13.16 -10.92 4.78
C LEU A 17 13.06 -9.40 4.76
N SER A 18 11.96 -8.84 5.31
CA SER A 18 11.85 -7.38 5.44
C SER A 18 12.60 -6.89 6.68
N ARG A 19 13.38 -5.86 6.50
CA ARG A 19 14.26 -5.24 7.49
C ARG A 19 14.18 -3.71 7.38
N ARG A 20 14.67 -2.98 8.38
CA ARG A 20 14.76 -1.51 8.31
C ARG A 20 15.49 -1.00 7.06
N LYS A 21 16.55 -1.72 6.62
CA LYS A 21 17.33 -1.37 5.40
C LYS A 21 16.77 -1.96 4.11
N ALA A 22 15.88 -2.93 4.20
CA ALA A 22 15.24 -3.61 3.09
C ALA A 22 13.73 -3.74 3.35
N PRO A 23 12.98 -2.63 3.26
CA PRO A 23 11.55 -2.64 3.53
C PRO A 23 10.79 -3.43 2.46
N LYS A 24 9.61 -3.92 2.81
CA LYS A 24 8.75 -4.81 2.01
C LYS A 24 8.65 -4.41 0.54
N GLN A 25 8.41 -3.14 0.24
CA GLN A 25 8.22 -2.66 -1.12
C GLN A 25 9.45 -2.83 -2.02
N LEU A 26 10.64 -2.92 -1.44
CA LEU A 26 11.90 -3.13 -2.19
C LEU A 26 12.25 -4.61 -2.38
N LEU A 27 11.38 -5.53 -1.92
CA LEU A 27 11.63 -6.99 -1.96
C LEU A 27 10.91 -7.65 -3.13
N PRO A 28 11.53 -8.65 -3.79
CA PRO A 28 10.92 -9.45 -4.86
C PRO A 28 10.10 -10.62 -4.27
N LEU A 29 8.91 -10.31 -3.71
CA LEU A 29 8.08 -11.28 -2.99
C LEU A 29 7.21 -12.15 -3.90
N THR A 30 6.81 -11.61 -5.05
CA THR A 30 5.84 -12.24 -5.96
C THR A 30 6.37 -12.43 -7.38
N GLY A 31 7.68 -12.38 -7.56
CA GLY A 31 8.36 -12.52 -8.85
C GLY A 31 9.83 -12.11 -8.73
N ASP A 32 10.47 -11.84 -9.87
CA ASP A 32 11.90 -11.55 -9.94
C ASP A 32 12.26 -10.09 -9.64
N VAL A 33 11.26 -9.21 -9.63
CA VAL A 33 11.43 -7.77 -9.35
C VAL A 33 10.65 -7.36 -8.12
N SER A 34 11.05 -6.26 -7.48
CA SER A 34 10.41 -5.78 -6.25
C SER A 34 8.94 -5.39 -6.46
N LEU A 35 8.17 -5.36 -5.36
CA LEU A 35 6.78 -4.90 -5.40
C LEU A 35 6.67 -3.46 -5.92
N LEU A 36 7.62 -2.60 -5.57
CA LEU A 36 7.72 -1.24 -6.07
C LEU A 36 7.90 -1.20 -7.59
N GLN A 37 8.81 -2.00 -8.14
CA GLN A 37 9.03 -2.10 -9.59
C GLN A 37 7.79 -2.65 -10.30
N GLN A 38 7.13 -3.66 -9.74
CA GLN A 38 5.86 -4.18 -10.27
C GLN A 38 4.76 -3.11 -10.25
N THR A 39 4.69 -2.30 -9.19
CA THR A 39 3.69 -1.23 -9.06
C THR A 39 3.92 -0.14 -10.12
N VAL A 40 5.16 0.27 -10.34
CA VAL A 40 5.48 1.27 -11.38
C VAL A 40 5.22 0.72 -12.78
N ALA A 41 5.69 -0.50 -13.09
CA ALA A 41 5.48 -1.13 -14.39
C ALA A 41 3.98 -1.27 -14.74
N ARG A 42 3.13 -1.53 -13.75
CA ARG A 42 1.67 -1.63 -13.91
C ARG A 42 1.03 -0.32 -14.36
N LEU A 43 1.68 0.82 -14.12
CA LEU A 43 1.18 2.14 -14.52
C LEU A 43 1.62 2.57 -15.94
N GLU A 44 2.61 1.90 -16.54
CA GLU A 44 3.15 2.25 -17.87
C GLU A 44 2.11 2.33 -19.01
N PRO A 45 1.01 1.51 -19.01
CA PRO A 45 -0.03 1.64 -20.02
C PRO A 45 -0.83 2.96 -19.93
N MET A 46 -0.73 3.68 -18.81
CA MET A 46 -1.48 4.92 -18.55
C MET A 46 -0.57 6.15 -18.44
N LEU A 47 0.63 5.99 -17.91
CA LEU A 47 1.51 7.08 -17.48
C LEU A 47 2.92 6.90 -18.02
N ARG A 48 3.55 8.02 -18.40
CA ARG A 48 4.97 8.04 -18.74
C ARG A 48 5.82 8.13 -17.45
N PRO A 49 7.07 7.70 -17.44
CA PRO A 49 7.92 7.75 -16.26
C PRO A 49 7.99 9.11 -15.55
N HIS A 50 7.93 10.22 -16.29
CA HIS A 50 7.96 11.56 -15.71
C HIS A 50 6.63 12.03 -15.09
N ASP A 51 5.55 11.29 -15.28
CA ASP A 51 4.26 11.51 -14.64
C ASP A 51 4.07 10.62 -13.39
N ILE A 52 5.07 9.82 -13.03
CA ILE A 52 5.08 8.96 -11.85
C ILE A 52 6.01 9.57 -10.80
N TYR A 53 5.49 9.78 -9.60
CA TYR A 53 6.22 10.23 -8.41
C TYR A 53 6.21 9.14 -7.35
N VAL A 54 7.33 8.95 -6.67
CA VAL A 54 7.44 7.97 -5.57
C VAL A 54 7.77 8.71 -4.29
N ILE A 55 6.96 8.48 -3.25
CA ILE A 55 7.16 9.08 -1.94
C ILE A 55 7.66 7.99 -1.00
N THR A 56 8.81 8.20 -0.41
CA THR A 56 9.45 7.22 0.47
C THR A 56 10.15 7.92 1.64
N ALA A 57 10.54 7.15 2.66
CA ALA A 57 11.38 7.69 3.72
C ALA A 57 12.72 8.17 3.13
N GLU A 58 13.27 9.27 3.65
CA GLU A 58 14.53 9.86 3.19
C GLU A 58 15.67 8.82 3.10
N SER A 59 15.74 7.93 4.11
CA SER A 59 16.74 6.84 4.15
C SER A 59 16.64 5.83 3.00
N HIS A 60 15.50 5.77 2.32
CA HIS A 60 15.24 4.82 1.24
C HIS A 60 15.30 5.44 -0.16
N VAL A 61 15.45 6.76 -0.28
CA VAL A 61 15.49 7.48 -1.57
C VAL A 61 16.50 6.85 -2.51
N HIS A 62 17.75 6.68 -2.08
CA HIS A 62 18.81 6.12 -2.93
C HIS A 62 18.53 4.66 -3.34
N ALA A 63 17.99 3.83 -2.45
CA ALA A 63 17.64 2.45 -2.78
C ALA A 63 16.49 2.40 -3.81
N THR A 64 15.51 3.29 -3.66
CA THR A 64 14.40 3.48 -4.59
C THR A 64 14.88 3.93 -5.97
N GLN A 65 15.77 4.93 -6.05
CA GLN A 65 16.36 5.39 -7.30
C GLN A 65 17.10 4.29 -8.07
N ARG A 66 17.87 3.44 -7.36
CA ARG A 66 18.55 2.31 -8.00
C ARG A 66 17.59 1.29 -8.60
N GLN A 67 16.42 1.07 -8.01
CA GLN A 67 15.43 0.13 -8.53
C GLN A 67 14.58 0.71 -9.67
N LEU A 68 14.41 2.04 -9.70
CA LEU A 68 13.55 2.74 -10.63
C LEU A 68 14.34 3.71 -11.51
N SER A 69 15.38 3.20 -12.18
CA SER A 69 16.25 4.02 -13.03
C SER A 69 15.54 4.71 -14.21
N GLN A 70 14.34 4.25 -14.59
CA GLN A 70 13.50 4.88 -15.60
C GLN A 70 12.73 6.10 -15.08
N ILE A 71 12.55 6.25 -13.76
CA ILE A 71 11.87 7.39 -13.14
C ILE A 71 12.89 8.52 -12.93
N PRO A 72 12.58 9.77 -13.30
CA PRO A 72 13.46 10.90 -13.02
C PRO A 72 13.80 11.00 -11.53
N GLU A 73 15.07 11.23 -11.20
CA GLU A 73 15.52 11.34 -9.78
C GLU A 73 14.71 12.37 -8.98
N GLY A 74 14.35 13.51 -9.61
CA GLY A 74 13.53 14.55 -8.99
C GLY A 74 12.08 14.12 -8.66
N ASN A 75 11.62 12.98 -9.18
CA ASN A 75 10.31 12.41 -8.90
C ASN A 75 10.36 11.38 -7.75
N ILE A 76 11.55 11.03 -7.23
CA ILE A 76 11.71 10.22 -6.03
C ILE A 76 11.80 11.18 -4.84
N LEU A 77 10.75 11.27 -4.07
CA LEU A 77 10.54 12.28 -3.05
C LEU A 77 10.77 11.69 -1.65
N GLY A 78 11.79 12.19 -0.95
CA GLY A 78 12.04 11.83 0.45
C GLY A 78 11.08 12.60 1.39
N GLU A 79 10.39 11.88 2.26
CA GLU A 79 9.58 12.49 3.32
C GLU A 79 10.48 13.07 4.41
N PRO A 80 10.34 14.37 4.75
CA PRO A 80 11.09 14.96 5.86
C PRO A 80 10.69 14.36 7.22
N LEU A 81 9.47 13.84 7.32
CA LEU A 81 8.94 13.18 8.51
C LEU A 81 7.88 12.15 8.10
N ALA A 82 8.12 10.88 8.38
CA ALA A 82 7.13 9.82 8.18
C ALA A 82 6.02 9.94 9.23
N ARG A 83 4.92 10.60 8.89
CA ARG A 83 3.78 10.79 9.80
C ARG A 83 2.61 9.90 9.48
N SER A 84 2.17 9.87 8.24
CA SER A 84 1.10 8.99 7.75
C SER A 84 0.71 9.32 6.31
N THR A 85 -0.22 8.55 5.78
CA THR A 85 -0.59 8.59 4.36
C THR A 85 -1.19 9.92 3.90
N ALA A 86 -1.95 10.65 4.72
CA ALA A 86 -2.50 11.95 4.33
C ALA A 86 -1.41 13.02 4.21
N VAL A 87 -0.44 13.03 5.12
CA VAL A 87 0.71 13.94 5.06
C VAL A 87 1.56 13.63 3.83
N ALA A 88 1.85 12.36 3.59
CA ALA A 88 2.63 11.93 2.43
C ALA A 88 1.95 12.26 1.10
N ALA A 89 0.63 12.01 0.97
CA ALA A 89 -0.13 12.38 -0.22
C ALA A 89 -0.17 13.90 -0.43
N GLY A 90 -0.35 14.67 0.64
CA GLY A 90 -0.32 16.14 0.61
C GLY A 90 1.02 16.68 0.16
N LEU A 91 2.11 16.19 0.77
CA LEU A 91 3.48 16.54 0.37
C LEU A 91 3.76 16.13 -1.08
N GLY A 92 3.39 14.91 -1.46
CA GLY A 92 3.58 14.42 -2.83
C GLY A 92 2.87 15.29 -3.85
N SER A 93 1.61 15.66 -3.61
CA SER A 93 0.85 16.56 -4.47
C SER A 93 1.51 17.95 -4.57
N LEU A 94 1.96 18.50 -3.43
CA LEU A 94 2.67 19.78 -3.39
C LEU A 94 4.00 19.72 -4.17
N LEU A 95 4.76 18.62 -3.98
CA LEU A 95 6.09 18.47 -4.54
C LEU A 95 6.08 18.11 -6.03
N ALA A 96 5.05 17.41 -6.50
CA ALA A 96 4.85 17.11 -7.91
C ALA A 96 4.58 18.36 -8.76
N ARG A 97 4.13 19.46 -8.13
CA ARG A 97 3.86 20.76 -8.80
C ARG A 97 2.96 20.65 -10.02
N ARG A 98 1.98 19.75 -9.95
CA ARG A 98 1.02 19.54 -11.03
C ARG A 98 -0.12 20.57 -10.98
N GLN A 99 -0.88 20.69 -12.06
CA GLN A 99 -2.04 21.59 -12.13
C GLN A 99 -3.13 21.08 -11.16
N ALA A 100 -3.90 22.01 -10.59
CA ALA A 100 -4.93 21.67 -9.59
C ALA A 100 -6.09 20.83 -10.17
N ASP A 101 -6.34 20.90 -11.46
CA ASP A 101 -7.34 20.12 -12.18
C ASP A 101 -6.83 18.72 -12.60
N GLU A 102 -5.51 18.51 -12.56
CA GLU A 102 -4.96 17.19 -12.90
C GLU A 102 -5.38 16.13 -11.88
N VAL A 103 -5.70 14.94 -12.39
CA VAL A 103 -6.05 13.80 -11.56
C VAL A 103 -4.79 13.12 -11.06
N ALA A 104 -4.74 12.90 -9.74
CA ALA A 104 -3.75 12.11 -9.02
C ALA A 104 -4.28 10.68 -8.78
N ILE A 105 -3.46 9.69 -9.10
CA ILE A 105 -3.65 8.28 -8.70
C ILE A 105 -2.69 8.05 -7.53
N VAL A 106 -3.22 7.85 -6.33
CA VAL A 106 -2.46 7.63 -5.09
C VAL A 106 -2.56 6.16 -4.70
N LEU A 107 -1.45 5.45 -4.71
CA LEU A 107 -1.46 4.00 -4.51
C LEU A 107 -0.24 3.51 -3.71
N PRO A 108 -0.40 2.44 -2.89
CA PRO A 108 0.72 1.82 -2.19
C PRO A 108 1.72 1.15 -3.15
N ALA A 109 3.00 1.19 -2.78
CA ALA A 109 4.09 0.57 -3.53
C ALA A 109 4.23 -0.94 -3.32
N ASP A 110 3.49 -1.50 -2.36
CA ASP A 110 3.77 -2.81 -1.78
C ASP A 110 2.59 -3.80 -1.90
N HIS A 111 1.60 -3.48 -2.72
CA HIS A 111 0.47 -4.36 -2.99
C HIS A 111 0.73 -5.26 -4.20
N HIS A 112 0.28 -6.50 -4.08
CA HIS A 112 0.23 -7.46 -5.18
C HIS A 112 -1.09 -7.31 -5.97
N VAL A 113 -0.97 -7.43 -7.28
CA VAL A 113 -2.10 -7.47 -8.22
C VAL A 113 -1.77 -8.53 -9.25
N ALA A 114 -2.60 -9.55 -9.38
CA ALA A 114 -2.37 -10.67 -10.30
C ALA A 114 -2.74 -10.33 -11.73
N ASP A 115 -3.79 -9.52 -11.94
CA ASP A 115 -4.28 -9.07 -13.25
C ASP A 115 -4.03 -7.56 -13.39
N ALA A 116 -2.94 -7.23 -14.11
CA ALA A 116 -2.55 -5.84 -14.33
C ALA A 116 -3.51 -5.10 -15.26
N ASP A 117 -4.11 -5.79 -16.26
CA ASP A 117 -5.02 -5.16 -17.21
C ASP A 117 -6.33 -4.78 -16.54
N ALA A 118 -6.92 -5.69 -15.75
CA ALA A 118 -8.11 -5.39 -14.96
C ALA A 118 -7.88 -4.24 -13.95
N PHE A 119 -6.67 -4.16 -13.38
CA PHE A 119 -6.31 -3.05 -12.50
C PHE A 119 -6.24 -1.72 -13.25
N VAL A 120 -5.62 -1.71 -14.44
CA VAL A 120 -5.52 -0.50 -15.28
C VAL A 120 -6.90 -0.04 -15.74
N ASP A 121 -7.79 -0.95 -16.09
CA ASP A 121 -9.16 -0.62 -16.50
C ASP A 121 -9.96 0.00 -15.33
N ALA A 122 -9.84 -0.55 -14.13
CA ALA A 122 -10.44 0.06 -12.92
C ALA A 122 -9.86 1.45 -12.64
N LEU A 123 -8.56 1.67 -12.84
CA LEU A 123 -7.96 3.00 -12.70
C LEU A 123 -8.49 3.99 -13.73
N ARG A 124 -8.67 3.58 -14.99
CA ARG A 124 -9.26 4.45 -16.05
C ARG A 124 -10.66 4.91 -15.68
N GLU A 125 -11.48 4.00 -15.18
CA GLU A 125 -12.82 4.32 -14.69
C GLU A 125 -12.79 5.26 -13.48
N ALA A 126 -11.88 5.02 -12.54
CA ALA A 126 -11.67 5.88 -11.39
C ALA A 126 -11.24 7.31 -11.79
N VAL A 127 -10.36 7.45 -12.81
CA VAL A 127 -9.94 8.75 -13.34
C VAL A 127 -11.13 9.52 -13.90
N VAL A 128 -11.95 8.91 -14.76
CA VAL A 128 -13.16 9.54 -15.33
C VAL A 128 -14.13 9.98 -14.24
N THR A 129 -14.23 9.25 -13.16
CA THR A 129 -15.08 9.58 -12.01
C THR A 129 -14.49 10.73 -11.18
N ALA A 130 -13.17 10.73 -10.99
CA ALA A 130 -12.45 11.78 -10.27
C ALA A 130 -12.49 13.14 -10.99
N GLU A 131 -12.48 13.15 -12.34
CA GLU A 131 -12.66 14.35 -13.17
C GLU A 131 -14.01 15.04 -12.93
N ARG A 132 -15.00 14.32 -12.40
CA ARG A 132 -16.32 14.85 -12.00
C ARG A 132 -16.35 15.38 -10.56
N GLY A 133 -15.20 15.42 -9.88
CA GLY A 133 -15.04 16.01 -8.56
C GLY A 133 -15.23 15.05 -7.38
N TYR A 134 -15.37 13.75 -7.64
CA TYR A 134 -15.41 12.74 -6.57
C TYR A 134 -14.01 12.39 -6.05
N LEU A 135 -13.92 12.08 -4.76
CA LEU A 135 -12.81 11.30 -4.21
C LEU A 135 -13.13 9.83 -4.47
N VAL A 136 -12.32 9.15 -5.27
CA VAL A 136 -12.60 7.77 -5.69
C VAL A 136 -11.68 6.80 -4.97
N VAL A 137 -12.22 5.63 -4.59
CA VAL A 137 -11.47 4.52 -4.03
C VAL A 137 -11.71 3.26 -4.85
N LEU A 138 -10.68 2.40 -5.00
CA LEU A 138 -10.88 1.05 -5.54
C LEU A 138 -11.33 0.11 -4.44
N GLY A 139 -12.37 -0.66 -4.72
CA GLY A 139 -13.00 -1.57 -3.77
C GLY A 139 -12.92 -3.03 -4.22
N VAL A 140 -12.42 -3.90 -3.35
CA VAL A 140 -12.24 -5.34 -3.61
C VAL A 140 -13.31 -6.16 -2.91
N VAL A 141 -13.84 -7.18 -3.56
CA VAL A 141 -14.82 -8.09 -2.95
C VAL A 141 -14.16 -8.89 -1.83
N PRO A 142 -14.67 -8.80 -0.58
CA PRO A 142 -14.11 -9.53 0.54
C PRO A 142 -14.22 -11.05 0.37
N THR A 143 -13.14 -11.77 0.69
CA THR A 143 -13.13 -13.23 0.77
C THR A 143 -13.35 -13.75 2.20
N HIS A 144 -13.19 -12.88 3.20
CA HIS A 144 -13.38 -13.18 4.63
C HIS A 144 -13.57 -11.86 5.41
N PRO A 145 -14.08 -11.89 6.66
CA PRO A 145 -14.27 -10.70 7.47
C PRO A 145 -12.95 -10.22 8.12
N ALA A 146 -12.06 -9.64 7.31
CA ALA A 146 -10.79 -9.10 7.78
C ALA A 146 -10.98 -7.88 8.69
N THR A 147 -10.22 -7.79 9.77
CA THR A 147 -10.21 -6.63 10.67
C THR A 147 -9.04 -5.67 10.42
N GLY A 148 -8.16 -6.03 9.50
CA GLY A 148 -6.99 -5.23 9.12
C GLY A 148 -7.25 -4.24 7.99
N TYR A 149 -8.42 -4.29 7.34
CA TYR A 149 -8.79 -3.46 6.18
C TYR A 149 -9.90 -2.47 6.49
N GLY A 150 -9.94 -1.39 5.72
CA GLY A 150 -11.11 -0.54 5.61
C GLY A 150 -12.21 -1.19 4.77
N TYR A 151 -13.45 -0.82 5.02
CA TYR A 151 -14.64 -1.30 4.31
C TYR A 151 -15.41 -0.15 3.71
N VAL A 152 -15.89 -0.35 2.48
CA VAL A 152 -16.63 0.65 1.71
C VAL A 152 -18.01 0.08 1.37
N THR A 153 -19.08 0.73 1.84
CA THR A 153 -20.45 0.36 1.50
C THR A 153 -20.89 1.11 0.24
N ARG A 154 -21.32 0.35 -0.75
CA ARG A 154 -21.83 0.90 -2.01
C ARG A 154 -23.25 1.45 -1.85
N GLY A 155 -23.48 2.62 -2.42
CA GLY A 155 -24.80 3.21 -2.60
C GLY A 155 -25.32 3.08 -4.03
N GLU A 156 -25.97 4.13 -4.51
CA GLU A 156 -26.50 4.19 -5.87
C GLU A 156 -25.40 4.16 -6.92
N GLN A 157 -25.69 3.55 -8.06
CA GLN A 157 -24.81 3.58 -9.21
C GLN A 157 -24.73 5.02 -9.76
N LEU A 158 -23.53 5.56 -9.93
CA LEU A 158 -23.35 6.95 -10.35
C LEU A 158 -23.34 7.13 -11.87
N PHE A 159 -22.87 6.14 -12.63
CA PHE A 159 -22.71 6.21 -14.08
C PHE A 159 -23.01 4.85 -14.71
N ALA A 160 -22.94 4.75 -16.04
CA ALA A 160 -23.24 3.53 -16.78
C ALA A 160 -22.28 2.34 -16.50
N THR A 161 -21.15 2.59 -15.89
CA THR A 161 -20.12 1.60 -15.55
C THR A 161 -20.08 1.30 -14.06
N GLY A 162 -19.27 0.37 -13.60
CA GLY A 162 -19.23 -0.20 -12.23
C GLY A 162 -18.95 0.76 -11.07
N THR A 163 -19.14 2.07 -11.26
CA THR A 163 -18.92 3.09 -10.24
C THR A 163 -20.19 3.33 -9.41
N ALA A 164 -20.06 3.32 -8.09
CA ALA A 164 -21.16 3.62 -7.16
C ALA A 164 -20.76 4.73 -6.17
N ALA A 165 -21.76 5.47 -5.68
CA ALA A 165 -21.57 6.36 -4.54
C ALA A 165 -21.14 5.53 -3.31
N VAL A 166 -20.34 6.13 -2.41
CA VAL A 166 -20.02 5.53 -1.13
C VAL A 166 -20.98 6.08 -0.09
N THR A 167 -21.69 5.18 0.60
CA THR A 167 -22.61 5.54 1.69
C THR A 167 -21.95 5.44 3.08
N SER A 168 -20.90 4.64 3.20
CA SER A 168 -20.16 4.47 4.44
C SER A 168 -18.75 3.99 4.15
N PHE A 169 -17.79 4.53 4.90
CA PHE A 169 -16.41 4.04 4.96
C PHE A 169 -16.11 3.74 6.42
N VAL A 170 -15.57 2.55 6.71
CA VAL A 170 -15.24 2.12 8.09
C VAL A 170 -13.84 1.54 8.10
N GLU A 171 -12.90 2.22 8.75
CA GLU A 171 -11.50 1.77 8.86
C GLU A 171 -11.35 0.75 9.99
N LYS A 172 -10.79 -0.41 9.68
CA LYS A 172 -10.42 -1.49 10.63
C LYS A 172 -11.51 -1.81 11.66
N PRO A 173 -12.67 -2.31 11.22
CA PRO A 173 -13.78 -2.64 12.10
C PRO A 173 -13.42 -3.75 13.08
N ASN A 174 -14.17 -3.85 14.19
CA ASN A 174 -14.06 -5.01 15.06
C ASN A 174 -14.61 -6.28 14.36
N PRO A 175 -14.33 -7.52 14.89
CA PRO A 175 -14.71 -8.76 14.21
C PRO A 175 -16.22 -8.91 13.95
N LYS A 176 -17.08 -8.35 14.81
CA LYS A 176 -18.54 -8.39 14.64
C LYS A 176 -18.95 -7.48 13.47
N ALA A 177 -18.50 -6.23 13.49
CA ALA A 177 -18.79 -5.27 12.43
C ALA A 177 -18.23 -5.72 11.07
N ALA A 178 -17.03 -6.32 11.03
CA ALA A 178 -16.47 -6.88 9.78
C ALA A 178 -17.38 -7.96 9.18
N LYS A 179 -17.92 -8.88 9.99
CA LYS A 179 -18.89 -9.90 9.52
C LYS A 179 -20.18 -9.28 8.98
N GLU A 180 -20.70 -8.27 9.67
CA GLU A 180 -21.92 -7.54 9.26
C GLU A 180 -21.69 -6.81 7.93
N LEU A 181 -20.55 -6.13 7.78
CA LEU A 181 -20.17 -5.43 6.55
C LEU A 181 -20.03 -6.38 5.35
N VAL A 182 -19.36 -7.53 5.52
CA VAL A 182 -19.27 -8.56 4.47
C VAL A 182 -20.63 -9.08 4.08
N ALA A 183 -21.51 -9.38 5.06
CA ALA A 183 -22.86 -9.85 4.82
C ALA A 183 -23.73 -8.81 4.10
N ALA A 184 -23.47 -7.52 4.32
CA ALA A 184 -24.12 -6.39 3.63
C ALA A 184 -23.54 -6.10 2.23
N GLY A 185 -22.53 -6.84 1.76
CA GLY A 185 -21.93 -6.66 0.44
C GLY A 185 -20.97 -5.46 0.36
N ALA A 186 -20.41 -5.01 1.49
CA ALA A 186 -19.37 -4.00 1.50
C ALA A 186 -18.08 -4.53 0.85
N LEU A 187 -17.31 -3.64 0.23
CA LEU A 187 -16.02 -3.94 -0.39
C LEU A 187 -14.87 -3.61 0.58
N TRP A 188 -13.75 -4.32 0.48
CA TRP A 188 -12.51 -3.88 1.11
C TRP A 188 -11.97 -2.64 0.40
N ASN A 189 -11.47 -1.68 1.14
CA ASN A 189 -10.65 -0.60 0.62
C ASN A 189 -9.29 -1.16 0.13
N ALA A 190 -9.02 -1.01 -1.16
CA ALA A 190 -7.73 -1.41 -1.74
C ALA A 190 -6.58 -0.45 -1.39
N GLY A 191 -6.83 0.65 -0.69
CA GLY A 191 -5.83 1.69 -0.42
C GLY A 191 -5.39 2.47 -1.65
N VAL A 192 -6.10 2.34 -2.76
CA VAL A 192 -5.87 3.08 -4.01
C VAL A 192 -6.92 4.17 -4.13
N PHE A 193 -6.46 5.41 -4.13
CA PHE A 193 -7.32 6.58 -4.22
C PHE A 193 -7.06 7.36 -5.50
N VAL A 194 -8.11 7.94 -6.08
CA VAL A 194 -8.02 8.75 -7.29
C VAL A 194 -8.85 10.01 -7.11
N TRP A 195 -8.26 11.17 -7.33
CA TRP A 195 -8.93 12.47 -7.19
C TRP A 195 -8.25 13.55 -8.02
N SER A 196 -8.97 14.62 -8.36
CA SER A 196 -8.33 15.85 -8.86
C SER A 196 -7.62 16.58 -7.71
N GLY A 197 -6.53 17.28 -8.00
CA GLY A 197 -5.84 18.09 -7.00
C GLY A 197 -6.77 19.09 -6.31
N TYR A 198 -7.75 19.65 -7.06
CA TYR A 198 -8.77 20.54 -6.52
C TYR A 198 -9.69 19.83 -5.50
N ALA A 199 -10.22 18.65 -5.83
CA ALA A 199 -11.09 17.91 -4.92
C ALA A 199 -10.35 17.50 -3.64
N PHE A 200 -9.09 17.07 -3.76
CA PHE A 200 -8.25 16.72 -2.62
C PHE A 200 -7.95 17.95 -1.75
N ARG A 201 -7.61 19.10 -2.38
CA ARG A 201 -7.37 20.34 -1.65
C ARG A 201 -8.61 20.76 -0.84
N GLN A 202 -9.80 20.73 -1.44
CA GLN A 202 -11.06 21.02 -0.73
C GLN A 202 -11.30 20.06 0.44
N ALA A 203 -11.01 18.77 0.25
CA ALA A 203 -11.14 17.78 1.31
C ALA A 203 -10.16 18.06 2.48
N LEU A 204 -8.90 18.42 2.18
CA LEU A 204 -7.92 18.84 3.19
C LEU A 204 -8.41 20.07 3.97
N GLU A 205 -8.85 21.12 3.29
CA GLU A 205 -9.34 22.34 3.94
C GLU A 205 -10.57 22.07 4.81
N ARG A 206 -11.45 21.17 4.38
CA ARG A 206 -12.69 20.82 5.08
C ARG A 206 -12.44 19.92 6.30
N PHE A 207 -11.63 18.88 6.14
CA PHE A 207 -11.50 17.82 7.14
C PHE A 207 -10.19 17.88 7.92
N GLN A 208 -9.15 18.49 7.34
CA GLN A 208 -7.80 18.57 7.94
C GLN A 208 -7.19 19.96 7.74
N PRO A 209 -7.83 21.04 8.25
CA PRO A 209 -7.41 22.42 7.97
C PRO A 209 -5.98 22.71 8.46
N ALA A 210 -5.55 22.14 9.56
CA ALA A 210 -4.18 22.29 10.06
C ALA A 210 -3.14 21.70 9.10
N LEU A 211 -3.44 20.55 8.48
CA LEU A 211 -2.56 19.96 7.46
C LEU A 211 -2.58 20.80 6.19
N ALA A 212 -3.73 21.31 5.77
CA ALA A 212 -3.84 22.19 4.61
C ALA A 212 -2.97 23.45 4.78
N GLU A 213 -3.03 24.10 5.95
CA GLU A 213 -2.21 25.26 6.28
C GLU A 213 -0.72 24.94 6.32
N ALA A 214 -0.34 23.82 6.93
CA ALA A 214 1.05 23.37 6.99
C ALA A 214 1.64 23.12 5.58
N LEU A 215 0.86 22.51 4.68
CA LEU A 215 1.25 22.34 3.28
C LEU A 215 1.44 23.67 2.55
N ASP A 216 0.59 24.66 2.81
CA ASP A 216 0.76 26.02 2.27
C ASP A 216 2.04 26.69 2.79
N GLN A 217 2.35 26.54 4.07
CA GLN A 217 3.59 27.04 4.66
C GLN A 217 4.82 26.38 4.01
N ILE A 218 4.81 25.05 3.88
CA ILE A 218 5.88 24.28 3.23
C ILE A 218 6.04 24.70 1.75
N GLY A 219 4.94 24.94 1.04
CA GLY A 219 4.96 25.37 -0.35
C GLY A 219 5.65 26.74 -0.59
N ARG A 220 5.73 27.59 0.44
CA ARG A 220 6.40 28.89 0.40
C ARG A 220 7.89 28.84 0.72
N ILE A 221 8.38 27.72 1.30
CA ILE A 221 9.80 27.57 1.65
C ILE A 221 10.61 27.29 0.38
N PRO A 222 11.68 28.05 0.09
CA PRO A 222 12.58 27.76 -1.00
C PRO A 222 13.23 26.38 -0.85
N ARG A 223 13.35 25.65 -1.93
CA ARG A 223 13.99 24.31 -1.94
C ARG A 223 15.53 24.42 -1.96
N THR A 224 16.06 24.97 -0.89
CA THR A 224 17.50 25.07 -0.62
C THR A 224 17.97 23.92 0.27
N PRO A 225 19.29 23.70 0.43
CA PRO A 225 19.80 22.82 1.47
C PRO A 225 19.21 23.23 2.84
N GLY A 226 18.56 22.30 3.54
CA GLY A 226 17.84 22.59 4.79
C GLY A 226 16.31 22.60 4.66
N TRP A 227 15.75 22.67 3.45
CA TRP A 227 14.31 22.61 3.23
C TRP A 227 13.59 21.48 3.99
N GLN A 228 14.20 20.29 4.04
CA GLN A 228 13.64 19.14 4.75
C GLN A 228 13.56 19.38 6.26
N THR A 229 14.54 20.07 6.85
CA THR A 229 14.54 20.42 8.27
C THR A 229 13.41 21.41 8.59
N ASP A 230 13.24 22.43 7.73
CA ASP A 230 12.18 23.41 7.89
C ASP A 230 10.80 22.79 7.71
N ALA A 231 10.62 21.97 6.66
CA ALA A 231 9.37 21.24 6.42
C ALA A 231 9.05 20.27 7.56
N ARG A 232 10.06 19.59 8.13
CA ARG A 232 9.91 18.73 9.30
C ARG A 232 9.39 19.53 10.50
N GLY A 233 9.97 20.69 10.78
CA GLY A 233 9.55 21.55 11.91
C GLY A 233 8.08 21.97 11.81
N ILE A 234 7.56 22.19 10.60
CA ILE A 234 6.16 22.51 10.35
C ILE A 234 5.25 21.30 10.55
N LEU A 235 5.69 20.10 10.14
CA LEU A 235 4.89 18.87 10.22
C LEU A 235 4.91 18.23 11.62
N GLU A 236 5.97 18.44 12.40
CA GLU A 236 6.19 17.77 13.67
C GLU A 236 5.08 18.00 14.72
N PRO A 237 4.47 19.20 14.83
CA PRO A 237 3.35 19.44 15.74
C PRO A 237 2.04 18.75 15.30
N LEU A 238 1.90 18.34 14.03
CA LEU A 238 0.65 17.76 13.54
C LEU A 238 0.47 16.33 14.07
N PRO A 239 -0.77 15.90 14.33
CA PRO A 239 -1.07 14.50 14.60
C PRO A 239 -0.78 13.61 13.36
N ALA A 240 -0.61 12.31 13.58
CA ALA A 240 -0.59 11.35 12.48
C ALA A 240 -1.99 11.21 11.89
N ILE A 241 -2.14 11.47 10.59
CA ILE A 241 -3.44 11.49 9.90
C ILE A 241 -3.38 10.54 8.71
N ASN A 242 -4.16 9.48 8.73
CA ASN A 242 -4.33 8.59 7.57
C ASN A 242 -5.36 9.15 6.59
N ILE A 243 -5.20 8.87 5.31
CA ILE A 243 -6.20 9.21 4.27
C ILE A 243 -7.55 8.59 4.65
N ASP A 244 -7.55 7.34 5.08
CA ASP A 244 -8.73 6.55 5.36
C ASP A 244 -9.63 7.23 6.39
N SER A 245 -9.14 7.41 7.63
CA SER A 245 -9.92 7.99 8.73
C SER A 245 -9.99 9.52 8.68
N GLY A 246 -8.93 10.17 8.18
CA GLY A 246 -8.85 11.64 8.19
C GLY A 246 -9.56 12.33 7.02
N ILE A 247 -9.77 11.63 5.91
CA ILE A 247 -10.33 12.21 4.68
C ILE A 247 -11.46 11.34 4.12
N ALA A 248 -11.24 10.04 3.94
CA ALA A 248 -12.21 9.17 3.26
C ALA A 248 -13.48 8.95 4.09
N GLU A 249 -13.38 8.63 5.37
CA GLU A 249 -14.56 8.47 6.24
C GLU A 249 -15.45 9.74 6.27
N PRO A 250 -14.94 10.94 6.58
CA PRO A 250 -15.76 12.14 6.59
C PRO A 250 -16.26 12.53 5.19
N ALA A 251 -15.48 12.30 4.13
CA ALA A 251 -15.92 12.56 2.77
C ALA A 251 -17.05 11.61 2.31
N ALA A 252 -17.01 10.36 2.73
CA ALA A 252 -18.09 9.38 2.50
C ALA A 252 -19.38 9.83 3.20
N ALA A 253 -19.30 10.28 4.46
CA ALA A 253 -20.44 10.78 5.20
C ALA A 253 -21.09 12.03 4.56
N GLU A 254 -20.32 12.82 3.82
CA GLU A 254 -20.84 13.98 3.06
C GLU A 254 -21.24 13.62 1.60
N GLY A 255 -21.22 12.34 1.20
CA GLY A 255 -21.58 11.91 -0.15
C GLY A 255 -20.60 12.36 -1.24
N ARG A 256 -19.34 12.63 -0.87
CA ARG A 256 -18.30 13.14 -1.78
C ARG A 256 -17.37 12.03 -2.30
N MET A 257 -17.64 10.79 -1.97
CA MET A 257 -16.85 9.63 -2.39
C MET A 257 -17.58 8.74 -3.37
N ALA A 258 -16.82 8.15 -4.27
CA ALA A 258 -17.25 7.07 -5.15
C ALA A 258 -16.32 5.84 -5.00
N VAL A 259 -16.83 4.67 -5.31
CA VAL A 259 -16.05 3.43 -5.35
C VAL A 259 -16.16 2.80 -6.74
N VAL A 260 -15.01 2.36 -7.26
CA VAL A 260 -14.91 1.51 -8.45
C VAL A 260 -14.53 0.11 -8.00
N GLY A 261 -15.28 -0.91 -8.48
CA GLY A 261 -14.97 -2.30 -8.17
C GLY A 261 -13.65 -2.76 -8.78
N LEU A 262 -12.86 -3.51 -8.03
CA LEU A 262 -11.60 -4.09 -8.47
C LEU A 262 -11.63 -5.61 -8.31
N ASP A 263 -11.58 -6.32 -9.43
CA ASP A 263 -11.38 -7.77 -9.49
C ASP A 263 -10.10 -8.08 -10.29
N ALA A 264 -8.98 -7.97 -9.61
CA ALA A 264 -7.64 -8.09 -10.21
C ALA A 264 -6.72 -9.01 -9.39
N GLY A 265 -7.27 -9.87 -8.54
CA GLY A 265 -6.45 -10.73 -7.67
C GLY A 265 -5.58 -9.91 -6.70
N TRP A 266 -6.13 -8.83 -6.15
CA TRP A 266 -5.46 -7.92 -5.24
C TRP A 266 -5.17 -8.55 -3.87
N SER A 267 -4.01 -8.20 -3.31
CA SER A 267 -3.63 -8.48 -1.92
C SER A 267 -2.67 -7.40 -1.43
N ASP A 268 -2.84 -6.96 -0.17
CA ASP A 268 -1.89 -6.06 0.48
C ASP A 268 -0.60 -6.78 0.92
N ILE A 269 -0.54 -8.12 0.84
CA ILE A 269 0.57 -8.96 1.36
C ILE A 269 0.98 -8.51 2.79
N GLY A 270 0.00 -8.37 3.67
CA GLY A 270 0.23 -7.90 5.03
C GLY A 270 0.97 -8.89 5.93
N SER A 271 1.03 -10.17 5.56
CA SER A 271 1.70 -11.25 6.29
C SER A 271 2.17 -12.35 5.35
N TRP A 272 2.98 -13.28 5.86
CA TRP A 272 3.40 -14.48 5.13
C TRP A 272 2.22 -15.37 4.73
N SER A 273 1.16 -15.41 5.55
CA SER A 273 -0.08 -16.13 5.22
C SER A 273 -0.77 -15.51 4.01
N ALA A 274 -0.88 -14.18 3.97
CA ALA A 274 -1.44 -13.46 2.83
C ALA A 274 -0.61 -13.66 1.54
N LEU A 275 0.72 -13.70 1.67
CA LEU A 275 1.60 -14.00 0.54
C LEU A 275 1.36 -15.42 0.00
N LEU A 276 1.29 -16.43 0.89
CA LEU A 276 0.98 -17.81 0.48
C LEU A 276 -0.37 -17.87 -0.25
N GLU A 277 -1.39 -17.18 0.24
CA GLU A 277 -2.71 -17.16 -0.41
C GLU A 277 -2.68 -16.53 -1.79
N ALA A 278 -2.01 -15.38 -1.92
CA ALA A 278 -1.88 -14.68 -3.20
C ALA A 278 -1.17 -15.54 -4.24
N LEU A 279 -0.03 -16.13 -3.88
CA LEU A 279 0.77 -16.99 -4.78
C LEU A 279 0.08 -18.33 -5.06
N SER A 280 -0.65 -18.90 -4.10
CA SER A 280 -1.43 -20.12 -4.31
C SER A 280 -2.58 -19.92 -5.29
N ARG A 281 -3.29 -18.80 -5.21
CA ARG A 281 -4.35 -18.44 -6.18
C ARG A 281 -3.77 -18.27 -7.57
N GLN A 282 -2.64 -17.59 -7.70
CA GLN A 282 -1.98 -17.33 -8.99
C GLN A 282 -1.45 -18.61 -9.64
N SER A 283 -0.83 -19.51 -8.86
CA SER A 283 -0.20 -20.74 -9.39
C SER A 283 -1.12 -21.95 -9.43
N GLY A 284 -2.25 -21.93 -8.72
CA GLY A 284 -3.12 -23.10 -8.50
C GLY A 284 -2.50 -24.18 -7.59
N LYS A 285 -1.39 -23.89 -6.91
CA LYS A 285 -0.65 -24.83 -6.06
C LYS A 285 -0.86 -24.53 -4.60
N SER A 286 -1.00 -25.56 -3.77
CA SER A 286 -1.10 -25.44 -2.31
C SER A 286 0.26 -25.31 -1.62
N LEU A 287 1.34 -25.69 -2.31
CA LEU A 287 2.71 -25.48 -1.87
C LEU A 287 3.37 -24.46 -2.80
N VAL A 288 3.92 -23.41 -2.22
CA VAL A 288 4.66 -22.36 -2.90
C VAL A 288 6.08 -22.35 -2.36
N ALA A 289 7.05 -22.51 -3.24
CA ALA A 289 8.46 -22.49 -2.87
C ALA A 289 9.28 -21.60 -3.82
N SER A 290 10.24 -20.87 -3.27
CA SER A 290 11.33 -20.21 -3.97
C SER A 290 12.66 -20.69 -3.42
N GLY A 291 13.74 -20.67 -4.24
CA GLY A 291 15.04 -21.22 -3.90
C GLY A 291 15.14 -22.73 -4.09
N GLN A 292 16.16 -23.35 -3.48
CA GLN A 292 16.38 -24.81 -3.58
C GLN A 292 15.45 -25.53 -2.62
N HIS A 293 14.45 -26.23 -3.16
CA HIS A 293 13.44 -26.94 -2.35
C HIS A 293 13.13 -28.32 -2.89
N LEU A 294 13.02 -29.31 -1.98
CA LEU A 294 12.48 -30.64 -2.24
C LEU A 294 11.33 -30.92 -1.29
N ASP A 295 10.20 -31.40 -1.83
CA ASP A 295 9.03 -31.73 -1.04
C ASP A 295 8.62 -33.19 -1.15
N ARG A 296 8.06 -33.72 -0.05
CA ARG A 296 7.35 -34.99 -0.04
C ARG A 296 6.05 -34.88 0.75
N GLY A 297 4.97 -34.57 0.03
CA GLY A 297 3.61 -34.64 0.55
C GLY A 297 3.21 -33.54 1.53
N SER A 298 3.80 -32.34 1.42
CA SER A 298 3.38 -31.16 2.18
C SER A 298 2.25 -30.42 1.51
N GLU A 299 1.38 -29.77 2.29
CA GLU A 299 0.21 -29.04 1.83
C GLU A 299 0.07 -27.69 2.55
N ARG A 300 -0.32 -26.64 1.82
CA ARG A 300 -0.48 -25.27 2.33
C ARG A 300 0.77 -24.76 3.04
N VAL A 301 1.92 -24.95 2.36
CA VAL A 301 3.24 -24.58 2.86
C VAL A 301 3.83 -23.50 1.98
N LEU A 302 4.39 -22.47 2.61
CA LEU A 302 5.26 -21.48 1.97
C LEU A 302 6.70 -21.80 2.35
N VAL A 303 7.56 -21.94 1.36
CA VAL A 303 9.02 -21.98 1.54
C VAL A 303 9.62 -20.83 0.77
N HIS A 304 10.18 -19.85 1.47
CA HIS A 304 11.02 -18.83 0.88
C HIS A 304 12.47 -19.12 1.27
N GLY A 305 13.24 -19.64 0.33
CA GLY A 305 14.63 -20.03 0.55
C GLY A 305 15.58 -19.35 -0.43
N GLY A 306 16.87 -19.44 -0.14
CA GLY A 306 17.95 -18.97 -0.98
C GLY A 306 18.80 -20.13 -1.54
N GLU A 307 20.10 -20.10 -1.29
CA GLU A 307 21.07 -21.13 -1.75
C GLU A 307 21.02 -22.42 -0.94
N ARG A 308 20.51 -22.36 0.30
CA ARG A 308 20.39 -23.54 1.17
C ARG A 308 19.26 -24.43 0.67
N LEU A 309 19.56 -25.74 0.55
CA LEU A 309 18.51 -26.72 0.26
C LEU A 309 17.57 -26.86 1.46
N VAL A 310 16.29 -26.59 1.24
CA VAL A 310 15.20 -26.83 2.19
C VAL A 310 14.45 -28.09 1.76
N VAL A 311 14.29 -29.04 2.67
CA VAL A 311 13.52 -30.26 2.43
C VAL A 311 12.32 -30.29 3.36
N THR A 312 11.12 -30.47 2.81
CA THR A 312 9.87 -30.60 3.57
C THR A 312 9.26 -31.99 3.38
N VAL A 313 8.79 -32.61 4.46
CA VAL A 313 8.17 -33.91 4.42
C VAL A 313 6.88 -33.90 5.25
N GLY A 314 5.75 -34.05 4.59
CA GLY A 314 4.43 -34.19 5.23
C GLY A 314 3.97 -33.01 6.09
N LEU A 315 4.51 -31.82 5.85
CA LEU A 315 4.13 -30.61 6.59
C LEU A 315 2.78 -30.07 6.11
N ARG A 316 2.05 -29.44 7.04
CA ARG A 316 0.78 -28.77 6.74
C ARG A 316 0.71 -27.43 7.44
N ASP A 317 0.19 -26.40 6.72
CA ASP A 317 -0.04 -25.06 7.25
C ASP A 317 1.20 -24.45 7.93
N VAL A 318 2.35 -24.52 7.24
CA VAL A 318 3.65 -24.03 7.74
C VAL A 318 4.25 -23.01 6.79
N ILE A 319 4.87 -22.01 7.37
CA ILE A 319 5.66 -20.98 6.70
C ILE A 319 7.12 -21.18 7.10
N ILE A 320 8.00 -21.26 6.11
CA ILE A 320 9.46 -21.41 6.28
C ILE A 320 10.10 -20.29 5.46
N VAL A 321 10.89 -19.44 6.13
CA VAL A 321 11.63 -18.36 5.48
C VAL A 321 13.08 -18.42 5.90
N ASP A 322 13.94 -18.79 4.95
CA ASP A 322 15.39 -18.94 5.15
C ASP A 322 16.13 -17.76 4.53
N THR A 323 16.83 -17.01 5.38
CA THR A 323 17.74 -15.94 4.99
C THR A 323 19.18 -16.29 5.43
N PRO A 324 20.21 -15.60 4.94
CA PRO A 324 21.60 -15.93 5.31
C PRO A 324 21.88 -15.90 6.82
N ASP A 325 21.12 -15.10 7.58
CA ASP A 325 21.37 -14.82 8.99
C ASP A 325 20.24 -15.24 9.94
N ALA A 326 19.06 -15.59 9.40
CA ALA A 326 17.91 -15.98 10.22
C ALA A 326 17.01 -17.00 9.49
N LEU A 327 16.43 -17.90 10.24
CA LEU A 327 15.43 -18.86 9.78
C LEU A 327 14.15 -18.68 10.60
N LEU A 328 13.05 -18.40 9.90
CA LEU A 328 11.70 -18.40 10.47
C LEU A 328 11.00 -19.70 10.12
N VAL A 329 10.43 -20.35 11.11
CA VAL A 329 9.46 -21.44 10.95
C VAL A 329 8.26 -21.13 11.84
N CYS A 330 7.09 -20.95 11.24
CA CYS A 330 5.88 -20.68 12.01
C CYS A 330 4.65 -21.38 11.43
N ALA A 331 3.65 -21.63 12.27
CA ALA A 331 2.33 -22.05 11.83
C ALA A 331 1.68 -20.93 11.02
N ARG A 332 0.97 -21.26 9.95
CA ARG A 332 0.35 -20.31 9.04
C ARG A 332 -0.64 -19.36 9.73
N ASP A 333 -1.46 -19.90 10.64
CA ASP A 333 -2.47 -19.15 11.41
C ASP A 333 -1.87 -18.24 12.48
N ARG A 334 -0.55 -18.36 12.77
CA ARG A 334 0.18 -17.53 13.72
C ARG A 334 1.12 -16.50 13.06
N ALA A 335 1.07 -16.33 11.75
CA ALA A 335 1.96 -15.42 11.01
C ALA A 335 1.87 -13.95 11.47
N GLU A 336 0.73 -13.51 12.02
CA GLU A 336 0.56 -12.16 12.57
C GLU A 336 1.35 -11.93 13.88
N GLU A 337 1.71 -13.00 14.58
CA GLU A 337 2.48 -12.93 15.84
C GLU A 337 3.97 -12.60 15.61
N ILE A 338 4.43 -12.59 14.36
CA ILE A 338 5.81 -12.21 14.03
C ILE A 338 6.11 -10.77 14.47
N LYS A 339 5.14 -9.86 14.36
CA LYS A 339 5.38 -8.45 14.73
C LYS A 339 5.70 -8.27 16.23
N PRO A 340 4.95 -8.85 17.19
CA PRO A 340 5.34 -8.82 18.61
C PRO A 340 6.71 -9.42 18.92
N ILE A 341 7.08 -10.51 18.24
CA ILE A 341 8.39 -11.18 18.45
C ILE A 341 9.58 -10.29 18.07
N LEU A 342 9.39 -9.30 17.20
CA LEU A 342 10.49 -8.39 16.82
C LEU A 342 10.99 -7.55 18.00
N ASP A 343 10.12 -7.19 18.93
CA ASP A 343 10.52 -6.47 20.14
C ASP A 343 11.38 -7.36 21.04
N GLU A 344 11.02 -8.64 21.18
CA GLU A 344 11.82 -9.65 21.92
C GLU A 344 13.19 -9.90 21.25
N ILE A 345 13.23 -9.96 19.92
CA ILE A 345 14.48 -10.09 19.16
C ILE A 345 15.36 -8.85 19.39
N ALA A 346 14.77 -7.64 19.36
CA ALA A 346 15.48 -6.40 19.63
C ALA A 346 16.10 -6.39 21.02
N GLU A 347 15.36 -6.79 22.04
CA GLU A 347 15.83 -6.88 23.43
C GLU A 347 16.97 -7.90 23.57
N ALA A 348 16.85 -9.06 22.91
CA ALA A 348 17.83 -10.15 23.04
C ALA A 348 19.11 -9.91 22.23
N THR A 349 19.02 -9.23 21.07
CA THR A 349 20.12 -9.21 20.07
C THR A 349 20.48 -7.80 19.60
N GLY A 350 19.80 -6.77 20.10
CA GLY A 350 19.87 -5.42 19.55
C GLY A 350 19.33 -5.36 18.11
N ASP A 351 19.78 -4.39 17.33
CA ASP A 351 19.32 -4.17 15.94
C ASP A 351 19.89 -5.18 14.91
N ARG A 352 20.61 -6.22 15.36
CA ARG A 352 21.35 -7.12 14.46
C ARG A 352 20.46 -7.81 13.41
N TYR A 353 19.23 -8.15 13.79
CA TYR A 353 18.30 -8.90 12.92
C TYR A 353 17.07 -8.08 12.48
N LEU A 354 17.08 -6.75 12.71
CA LEU A 354 15.94 -5.85 12.44
C LEU A 354 16.11 -4.96 11.19
#